data_752a9c677a807122d02e5311c1eb7fbf
#
_entry.id   752a9c677a807122d02e5311c1eb7fbf
#
_cell.length_a   1.000
_cell.length_b   1.000
_cell.length_c   1.000
_cell.angle_alpha   90.00
_cell.angle_beta   90.00
_cell.angle_gamma   90.00
#
_symmetry.space_group_name_H-M   'P 1'
#
loop_
_entity.id
_entity.type
_entity.pdbx_description
1 polymer ?
#
loop_
_entity_poly.entity_id
_entity_poly.type
_entity_poly.pdbx_seq_one_letter_code
_entity_poly.pdbx_strand_id
1 'polypeptide(L)'
;MVGLYGIGFWMPQVIQTFGLAPLEIGFLTAVPYLFASIAMVIWGWHSDLIGERIWHVALPLFLAGAAFAWSATGAPLAVTMAALTLAAIGIYAAVSTFWSLPTAILTGTGAAAGLALVNSVGNLGGLAGPSIIGVIKQATGSFTAALLFLAGAMALGVGRTARAGASPSPAIPRAGE
;
A
#
# COMPACT_ATOMS: atom_id res chain seq x y z
N MET A 1 4.64 -3.09 1.47
CA MET A 1 5.68 -2.18 2.01
C MET A 1 6.22 -1.18 0.97
N VAL A 2 6.52 -1.55 -0.29
CA VAL A 2 7.01 -0.60 -1.33
C VAL A 2 6.12 0.65 -1.45
N GLY A 3 4.81 0.50 -1.56
CA GLY A 3 3.88 1.63 -1.64
C GLY A 3 3.81 2.46 -0.36
N LEU A 4 3.78 1.79 0.80
CA LEU A 4 3.71 2.45 2.10
C LEU A 4 4.90 3.39 2.34
N TYR A 5 6.11 2.88 2.17
CA TYR A 5 7.33 3.69 2.32
C TYR A 5 7.54 4.63 1.12
N GLY A 6 7.14 4.20 -0.09
CA GLY A 6 7.21 5.04 -1.27
C GLY A 6 6.41 6.33 -1.11
N ILE A 7 5.13 6.22 -0.73
CA ILE A 7 4.28 7.41 -0.51
C ILE A 7 4.78 8.22 0.70
N GLY A 8 5.21 7.54 1.78
CA GLY A 8 5.66 8.19 3.00
C GLY A 8 6.86 9.12 2.79
N PHE A 9 7.86 8.66 2.05
CA PHE A 9 9.07 9.44 1.81
C PHE A 9 8.92 10.47 0.70
N TRP A 10 8.13 10.15 -0.35
CA TRP A 10 8.15 10.97 -1.56
C TRP A 10 6.95 11.90 -1.72
N MET A 11 5.85 11.70 -0.97
CA MET A 11 4.67 12.59 -1.04
C MET A 11 5.01 14.06 -0.79
N PRO A 12 5.78 14.45 0.24
CA PRO A 12 6.13 15.86 0.44
C PRO A 12 6.91 16.45 -0.74
N GLN A 13 7.79 15.64 -1.36
CA GLN A 13 8.59 16.08 -2.50
C GLN A 13 7.76 16.21 -3.78
N VAL A 14 6.75 15.35 -3.98
CA VAL A 14 5.79 15.51 -5.08
C VAL A 14 5.02 16.83 -4.90
N ILE A 15 4.54 17.11 -3.68
CA ILE A 15 3.82 18.36 -3.39
C ILE A 15 4.74 19.57 -3.55
N GLN A 16 6.00 19.47 -3.19
CA GLN A 16 6.99 20.53 -3.35
C GLN A 16 7.18 20.98 -4.81
N THR A 17 6.94 20.09 -5.80
CA THR A 17 7.06 20.46 -7.23
C THR A 17 6.08 21.56 -7.66
N PHE A 18 5.06 21.85 -6.85
CA PHE A 18 4.09 22.92 -7.09
C PHE A 18 4.52 24.28 -6.55
N GLY A 19 5.74 24.42 -6.02
CA GLY A 19 6.30 25.69 -5.58
C GLY A 19 5.72 26.25 -4.28
N LEU A 20 5.19 25.40 -3.42
CA LEU A 20 4.56 25.77 -2.15
C LEU A 20 5.61 26.03 -1.04
N ALA A 21 5.21 26.83 -0.05
CA ALA A 21 6.03 27.04 1.15
C ALA A 21 6.12 25.77 2.02
N PRO A 22 7.22 25.56 2.79
CA PRO A 22 7.41 24.34 3.58
C PRO A 22 6.26 24.04 4.56
N LEU A 23 5.66 25.08 5.14
CA LEU A 23 4.52 24.92 6.06
C LEU A 23 3.27 24.41 5.32
N GLU A 24 3.00 24.90 4.13
CA GLU A 24 1.88 24.46 3.28
C GLU A 24 2.06 23.00 2.85
N ILE A 25 3.30 22.61 2.49
CA ILE A 25 3.63 21.23 2.15
C ILE A 25 3.35 20.32 3.34
N GLY A 26 3.71 20.73 4.56
CA GLY A 26 3.44 19.99 5.80
C GLY A 26 1.95 19.75 6.00
N PHE A 27 1.12 20.78 5.93
CA PHE A 27 -0.33 20.67 6.08
C PHE A 27 -0.97 19.82 4.98
N LEU A 28 -0.59 20.04 3.72
CA LEU A 28 -1.12 19.27 2.60
C LEU A 28 -0.72 17.79 2.69
N THR A 29 0.49 17.49 3.16
CA THR A 29 0.93 16.10 3.38
C THR A 29 0.13 15.41 4.48
N ALA A 30 -0.35 16.13 5.49
CA ALA A 30 -1.16 15.54 6.57
C ALA A 30 -2.56 15.12 6.09
N VAL A 31 -3.14 15.79 5.08
CA VAL A 31 -4.50 15.51 4.58
C VAL A 31 -4.69 14.07 4.10
N PRO A 32 -3.84 13.52 3.20
CA PRO A 32 -3.94 12.12 2.80
C PRO A 32 -3.89 11.13 3.96
N TYR A 33 -3.05 11.38 4.96
CA TYR A 33 -2.92 10.49 6.12
C TYR A 33 -4.13 10.54 7.06
N LEU A 34 -4.77 11.69 7.18
CA LEU A 34 -6.03 11.81 7.93
C LEU A 34 -7.12 10.92 7.30
N PHE A 35 -7.32 11.02 5.99
CA PHE A 35 -8.29 10.18 5.29
C PHE A 35 -7.90 8.70 5.30
N ALA A 36 -6.61 8.39 5.13
CA ALA A 36 -6.10 7.05 5.17
C ALA A 36 -6.30 6.37 6.53
N SER A 37 -6.10 7.09 7.66
CA SER A 37 -6.32 6.54 9.00
C SER A 37 -7.80 6.23 9.27
N ILE A 38 -8.71 7.08 8.83
CA ILE A 38 -10.15 6.83 8.92
C ILE A 38 -10.54 5.60 8.07
N ALA A 39 -10.09 5.57 6.83
CA ALA A 39 -10.36 4.47 5.91
C ALA A 39 -9.79 3.13 6.41
N MET A 40 -8.58 3.13 6.98
CA MET A 40 -7.95 1.96 7.56
C MET A 40 -8.82 1.30 8.65
N VAL A 41 -9.41 2.10 9.53
CA VAL A 41 -10.29 1.60 10.61
C VAL A 41 -11.58 1.04 10.05
N ILE A 42 -12.26 1.82 9.18
CA ILE A 42 -13.55 1.41 8.60
C ILE A 42 -13.39 0.15 7.75
N TRP A 43 -12.33 0.11 6.92
CA TRP A 43 -12.08 -1.02 6.02
C TRP A 43 -11.70 -2.29 6.77
N GLY A 44 -10.86 -2.17 7.80
CA GLY A 44 -10.50 -3.27 8.68
C GLY A 44 -11.72 -3.85 9.40
N TRP A 45 -12.54 -2.98 9.99
CA TRP A 45 -13.78 -3.37 10.64
C TRP A 45 -14.75 -4.09 9.67
N HIS A 46 -14.94 -3.57 8.47
CA HIS A 46 -15.78 -4.19 7.44
C HIS A 46 -15.26 -5.58 7.03
N SER A 47 -13.94 -5.71 6.87
CA SER A 47 -13.30 -7.01 6.60
C SER A 47 -13.51 -8.01 7.74
N ASP A 48 -13.49 -7.56 9.00
CA ASP A 48 -13.76 -8.39 10.18
C ASP A 48 -15.21 -8.87 10.22
N LEU A 49 -16.16 -8.01 9.89
CA LEU A 49 -17.59 -8.35 9.86
C LEU A 49 -17.94 -9.41 8.81
N ILE A 50 -17.33 -9.32 7.63
CA ILE A 50 -17.63 -10.22 6.51
C ILE A 50 -16.78 -11.50 6.58
N GLY A 51 -15.64 -11.46 7.27
CA GLY A 51 -14.67 -12.57 7.35
C GLY A 51 -13.86 -12.77 6.07
N GLU A 52 -14.02 -11.89 5.07
CA GLU A 52 -13.29 -11.96 3.81
C GLU A 52 -12.04 -11.07 3.89
N ARG A 53 -10.87 -11.61 3.59
CA ARG A 53 -9.57 -10.92 3.72
C ARG A 53 -8.91 -10.62 2.37
N ILE A 54 -9.05 -11.52 1.42
CA ILE A 54 -8.28 -11.48 0.18
C ILE A 54 -8.68 -10.29 -0.69
N TRP A 55 -9.98 -10.13 -0.91
CA TRP A 55 -10.51 -9.00 -1.66
C TRP A 55 -10.36 -7.68 -0.91
N HIS A 56 -10.39 -7.73 0.44
CA HIS A 56 -10.11 -6.55 1.27
C HIS A 56 -8.64 -6.11 1.24
N VAL A 57 -7.72 -6.94 0.75
CA VAL A 57 -6.35 -6.53 0.40
C VAL A 57 -6.25 -6.15 -1.07
N ALA A 58 -6.83 -6.94 -1.98
CA ALA A 58 -6.67 -6.74 -3.41
C ALA A 58 -7.33 -5.46 -3.93
N LEU A 59 -8.57 -5.16 -3.53
CA LEU A 59 -9.31 -3.99 -4.00
C LEU A 59 -8.65 -2.66 -3.58
N PRO A 60 -8.23 -2.45 -2.33
CA PRO A 60 -7.52 -1.24 -1.95
C PRO A 60 -6.16 -1.11 -2.64
N LEU A 61 -5.43 -2.20 -2.88
CA LEU A 61 -4.19 -2.15 -3.67
C LEU A 61 -4.46 -1.75 -5.12
N PHE A 62 -5.55 -2.23 -5.71
CA PHE A 62 -5.97 -1.79 -7.04
C PHE A 62 -6.29 -0.29 -7.06
N LEU A 63 -7.06 0.19 -6.08
CA LEU A 63 -7.35 1.62 -5.91
C LEU A 63 -6.05 2.44 -5.81
N ALA A 64 -5.10 2.00 -4.99
CA ALA A 64 -3.82 2.67 -4.82
C ALA A 64 -3.02 2.71 -6.13
N GLY A 65 -2.99 1.61 -6.89
CA GLY A 65 -2.32 1.53 -8.18
C GLY A 65 -2.93 2.47 -9.23
N ALA A 66 -4.26 2.47 -9.35
CA ALA A 66 -4.99 3.38 -10.23
C ALA A 66 -4.77 4.86 -9.86
N ALA A 67 -4.77 5.16 -8.55
CA ALA A 67 -4.55 6.50 -8.04
C ALA A 67 -3.12 7.01 -8.30
N PHE A 68 -2.11 6.16 -8.16
CA PHE A 68 -0.74 6.51 -8.55
C PHE A 68 -0.60 6.76 -10.05
N ALA A 69 -1.22 5.93 -10.88
CA ALA A 69 -1.25 6.14 -12.33
C ALA A 69 -1.95 7.46 -12.69
N TRP A 70 -3.05 7.78 -12.01
CA TRP A 70 -3.74 9.06 -12.19
C TRP A 70 -2.86 10.23 -11.74
N SER A 71 -2.21 10.16 -10.59
CA SER A 71 -1.28 11.19 -10.11
C SER A 71 -0.11 11.44 -11.08
N ALA A 72 0.29 10.43 -11.87
CA ALA A 72 1.36 10.53 -12.86
C ALA A 72 1.00 11.36 -14.10
N THR A 73 -0.25 11.78 -14.28
CA THR A 73 -0.71 12.53 -15.48
C THR A 73 -0.25 13.99 -15.53
N GLY A 74 0.41 14.50 -14.49
CA GLY A 74 0.86 15.90 -14.42
C GLY A 74 -0.28 16.91 -14.20
N ALA A 75 -1.36 16.45 -13.55
CA ALA A 75 -2.53 17.27 -13.27
C ALA A 75 -2.23 18.41 -12.27
N PRO A 76 -3.12 19.42 -12.17
CA PRO A 76 -3.01 20.49 -11.17
C PRO A 76 -2.97 19.97 -9.74
N LEU A 77 -2.44 20.76 -8.80
CA LEU A 77 -2.25 20.39 -7.40
C LEU A 77 -3.47 19.72 -6.77
N ALA A 78 -4.67 20.28 -6.92
CA ALA A 78 -5.89 19.73 -6.32
C ALA A 78 -6.19 18.30 -6.79
N VAL A 79 -6.01 18.02 -8.07
CA VAL A 79 -6.21 16.70 -8.67
C VAL A 79 -5.12 15.73 -8.22
N THR A 80 -3.86 16.18 -8.20
CA THR A 80 -2.74 15.40 -7.67
C THR A 80 -2.95 15.05 -6.20
N MET A 81 -3.40 15.99 -5.38
CA MET A 81 -3.72 15.75 -3.98
C MET A 81 -4.86 14.75 -3.79
N ALA A 82 -5.92 14.84 -4.60
CA ALA A 82 -7.01 13.86 -4.59
C ALA A 82 -6.48 12.46 -4.93
N ALA A 83 -5.67 12.34 -5.98
CA ALA A 83 -5.08 11.06 -6.38
C ALA A 83 -4.13 10.50 -5.30
N LEU A 84 -3.25 11.31 -4.72
CA LEU A 84 -2.37 10.88 -3.63
C LEU A 84 -3.15 10.48 -2.36
N THR A 85 -4.27 11.16 -2.08
CA THR A 85 -5.16 10.78 -0.98
C THR A 85 -5.79 9.42 -1.22
N LEU A 86 -6.31 9.15 -2.41
CA LEU A 86 -6.84 7.83 -2.78
C LEU A 86 -5.76 6.75 -2.74
N ALA A 87 -4.54 7.06 -3.17
CA ALA A 87 -3.41 6.13 -3.06
C ALA A 87 -3.09 5.80 -1.60
N ALA A 88 -3.05 6.79 -0.71
CA ALA A 88 -2.85 6.59 0.72
C ALA A 88 -3.97 5.75 1.34
N ILE A 89 -5.23 6.09 1.06
CA ILE A 89 -6.41 5.32 1.50
C ILE A 89 -6.25 3.84 1.10
N GLY A 90 -5.96 3.58 -0.17
CA GLY A 90 -5.81 2.21 -0.67
C GLY A 90 -4.66 1.45 0.00
N ILE A 91 -3.50 2.07 0.18
CA ILE A 91 -2.35 1.44 0.84
C ILE A 91 -2.68 1.10 2.30
N TYR A 92 -3.18 2.06 3.08
CA TYR A 92 -3.42 1.87 4.51
C TYR A 92 -4.58 0.91 4.78
N ALA A 93 -5.64 0.93 3.96
CA ALA A 93 -6.73 -0.04 4.00
C ALA A 93 -6.22 -1.46 3.70
N ALA A 94 -5.37 -1.64 2.70
CA ALA A 94 -4.77 -2.94 2.39
C ALA A 94 -3.86 -3.43 3.52
N VAL A 95 -3.04 -2.57 4.12
CA VAL A 95 -2.13 -2.92 5.21
C VAL A 95 -2.88 -3.35 6.46
N SER A 96 -3.99 -2.68 6.82
CA SER A 96 -4.80 -3.05 7.98
C SER A 96 -5.32 -4.48 7.88
N THR A 97 -5.82 -4.88 6.71
CA THR A 97 -6.37 -6.22 6.48
C THR A 97 -5.27 -7.25 6.21
N PHE A 98 -4.14 -6.85 5.60
CA PHE A 98 -3.04 -7.77 5.27
C PHE A 98 -2.51 -8.52 6.49
N TRP A 99 -2.34 -7.85 7.63
CA TRP A 99 -1.78 -8.49 8.83
C TRP A 99 -2.67 -9.55 9.44
N SER A 100 -3.96 -9.57 9.14
CA SER A 100 -4.86 -10.66 9.56
C SER A 100 -4.64 -11.96 8.77
N LEU A 101 -4.04 -11.92 7.58
CA LEU A 101 -3.77 -13.12 6.78
C LEU A 101 -2.68 -14.01 7.40
N PRO A 102 -1.46 -13.54 7.70
CA PRO A 102 -0.44 -14.37 8.32
C PRO A 102 -0.83 -14.81 9.74
N THR A 103 -1.52 -13.97 10.51
CA THR A 103 -1.99 -14.34 11.87
C THR A 103 -3.05 -15.43 11.88
N ALA A 104 -3.82 -15.58 10.82
CA ALA A 104 -4.80 -16.66 10.69
C ALA A 104 -4.15 -18.02 10.42
N ILE A 105 -2.95 -18.06 9.84
CA ILE A 105 -2.26 -19.30 9.45
C ILE A 105 -1.17 -19.67 10.46
N LEU A 106 -0.46 -18.66 10.99
CA LEU A 106 0.64 -18.86 11.91
C LEU A 106 0.13 -18.96 13.34
N THR A 107 0.27 -20.13 13.95
CA THR A 107 -0.17 -20.39 15.31
C THR A 107 0.95 -20.98 16.18
N GLY A 108 0.75 -21.02 17.49
CA GLY A 108 1.72 -21.58 18.43
C GLY A 108 3.04 -20.82 18.53
N THR A 109 4.10 -21.50 18.96
CA THR A 109 5.41 -20.91 19.24
C THR A 109 6.14 -20.38 18.00
N GLY A 110 5.81 -20.92 16.81
CA GLY A 110 6.38 -20.49 15.52
C GLY A 110 5.75 -19.21 14.96
N ALA A 111 4.59 -18.78 15.48
CA ALA A 111 3.86 -17.64 14.94
C ALA A 111 4.69 -16.34 15.00
N ALA A 112 5.35 -16.08 16.13
CA ALA A 112 6.18 -14.89 16.31
C ALA A 112 7.34 -14.84 15.31
N ALA A 113 8.03 -15.97 15.11
CA ALA A 113 9.14 -16.06 14.15
C ALA A 113 8.64 -15.90 12.69
N GLY A 114 7.50 -16.50 12.35
CA GLY A 114 6.89 -16.36 11.04
C GLY A 114 6.46 -14.91 10.73
N LEU A 115 5.82 -14.24 11.69
CA LEU A 115 5.43 -12.83 11.56
C LEU A 115 6.67 -11.92 11.45
N ALA A 116 7.72 -12.18 12.24
CA ALA A 116 8.97 -11.45 12.16
C ALA A 116 9.62 -11.59 10.79
N LEU A 117 9.63 -12.80 10.21
CA LEU A 117 10.15 -13.04 8.87
C LEU A 117 9.35 -12.29 7.79
N VAL A 118 8.01 -12.37 7.84
CA VAL A 118 7.13 -11.63 6.91
C VAL A 118 7.40 -10.13 7.00
N ASN A 119 7.51 -9.59 8.23
CA ASN A 119 7.80 -8.18 8.45
C ASN A 119 9.21 -7.79 7.94
N SER A 120 10.22 -8.62 8.21
CA SER A 120 11.60 -8.37 7.77
C SER A 120 11.71 -8.33 6.25
N VAL A 121 11.14 -9.32 5.55
CA VAL A 121 11.10 -9.35 4.07
C VAL A 121 10.30 -8.16 3.53
N GLY A 122 9.17 -7.82 4.17
CA GLY A 122 8.38 -6.65 3.82
C GLY A 122 9.18 -5.33 3.92
N ASN A 123 9.99 -5.18 4.98
CA ASN A 123 10.83 -3.99 5.17
C ASN A 123 11.99 -3.87 4.17
N LEU A 124 12.49 -4.97 3.60
CA LEU A 124 13.40 -4.90 2.45
C LEU A 124 12.74 -4.22 1.24
N GLY A 125 11.45 -4.49 1.00
CA GLY A 125 10.66 -3.75 0.01
C GLY A 125 10.50 -2.28 0.38
N GLY A 126 10.42 -1.97 1.68
CA GLY A 126 10.39 -0.61 2.21
C GLY A 126 11.70 0.16 1.99
N LEU A 127 12.83 -0.51 2.00
CA LEU A 127 14.12 0.08 1.64
C LEU A 127 14.25 0.23 0.10
N ALA A 128 13.94 -0.82 -0.64
CA ALA A 128 14.09 -0.83 -2.09
C ALA A 128 13.14 0.18 -2.79
N GLY A 129 11.89 0.30 -2.33
CA GLY A 129 10.90 1.18 -2.94
C GLY A 129 11.36 2.63 -3.06
N PRO A 130 11.60 3.34 -1.95
CA PRO A 130 12.09 4.72 -1.99
C PRO A 130 13.42 4.88 -2.72
N SER A 131 14.32 3.92 -2.63
CA SER A 131 15.61 3.95 -3.33
C SER A 131 15.44 3.90 -4.85
N ILE A 132 14.58 3.02 -5.36
CA ILE A 132 14.26 2.92 -6.79
C ILE A 132 13.61 4.21 -7.28
N ILE A 133 12.65 4.76 -6.52
CA ILE A 133 12.00 6.03 -6.83
C ILE A 133 13.04 7.16 -6.92
N GLY A 134 13.99 7.20 -5.98
CA GLY A 134 15.08 8.18 -6.00
C GLY A 134 15.94 8.10 -7.26
N VAL A 135 16.34 6.88 -7.64
CA VAL A 135 17.11 6.64 -8.87
C VAL A 135 16.31 7.04 -10.11
N ILE A 136 15.05 6.65 -10.21
CA ILE A 136 14.17 7.02 -11.32
C ILE A 136 14.03 8.54 -11.42
N LYS A 137 13.79 9.22 -10.28
CA LYS A 137 13.69 10.68 -10.24
C LYS A 137 14.97 11.38 -10.69
N GLN A 138 16.13 10.89 -10.22
CA GLN A 138 17.43 11.44 -10.62
C GLN A 138 17.69 11.25 -12.12
N ALA A 139 17.35 10.10 -12.66
CA ALA A 139 17.56 9.78 -14.08
C ALA A 139 16.58 10.52 -15.02
N THR A 140 15.33 10.76 -14.58
CA THR A 140 14.28 11.33 -15.44
C THR A 140 13.97 12.79 -15.16
N GLY A 141 14.42 13.34 -14.02
CA GLY A 141 14.07 14.68 -13.55
C GLY A 141 12.60 14.83 -13.09
N SER A 142 11.78 13.76 -13.17
CA SER A 142 10.33 13.80 -12.97
C SER A 142 9.84 12.70 -12.01
N PHE A 143 8.72 12.95 -11.33
CA PHE A 143 8.04 11.95 -10.53
C PHE A 143 7.11 11.04 -11.34
N THR A 144 6.80 11.35 -12.59
CA THR A 144 5.87 10.57 -13.42
C THR A 144 6.25 9.10 -13.50
N ALA A 145 7.50 8.79 -13.88
CA ALA A 145 7.96 7.41 -13.97
C ALA A 145 8.01 6.72 -12.59
N ALA A 146 8.32 7.45 -11.52
CA ALA A 146 8.32 6.94 -10.17
C ALA A 146 6.90 6.57 -9.67
N LEU A 147 5.91 7.40 -9.98
CA LEU A 147 4.50 7.12 -9.67
C LEU A 147 3.97 5.94 -10.47
N LEU A 148 4.36 5.80 -11.74
CA LEU A 148 4.03 4.63 -12.55
C LEU A 148 4.72 3.35 -12.03
N PHE A 149 5.93 3.44 -11.52
CA PHE A 149 6.59 2.32 -10.82
C PHE A 149 5.78 1.88 -9.60
N LEU A 150 5.30 2.82 -8.78
CA LEU A 150 4.42 2.51 -7.65
C LEU A 150 3.11 1.88 -8.10
N ALA A 151 2.50 2.39 -9.16
CA ALA A 151 1.29 1.80 -9.75
C ALA A 151 1.52 0.34 -10.17
N GLY A 152 2.62 0.06 -10.85
CA GLY A 152 3.03 -1.30 -11.24
C GLY A 152 3.28 -2.22 -10.05
N ALA A 153 3.93 -1.72 -9.00
CA ALA A 153 4.15 -2.48 -7.77
C ALA A 153 2.83 -2.85 -7.06
N MET A 154 1.84 -1.95 -7.06
CA MET A 154 0.50 -2.23 -6.54
C MET A 154 -0.23 -3.26 -7.40
N ALA A 155 -0.18 -3.16 -8.72
CA ALA A 155 -0.77 -4.12 -9.63
C ALA A 155 -0.21 -5.54 -9.45
N LEU A 156 1.11 -5.66 -9.23
CA LEU A 156 1.74 -6.94 -8.88
C LEU A 156 1.21 -7.48 -7.54
N GLY A 157 0.99 -6.62 -6.55
CA GLY A 157 0.36 -6.97 -5.28
C GLY A 157 -1.04 -7.54 -5.48
N VAL A 158 -1.88 -6.88 -6.27
CA VAL A 158 -3.23 -7.34 -6.62
C VAL A 158 -3.18 -8.73 -7.25
N GLY A 159 -2.35 -8.93 -8.27
CA GLY A 159 -2.24 -10.20 -8.97
C GLY A 159 -1.82 -11.36 -8.05
N ARG A 160 -0.90 -11.12 -7.12
CA ARG A 160 -0.47 -12.13 -6.14
C ARG A 160 -1.56 -12.45 -5.12
N THR A 161 -2.24 -11.44 -4.61
CA THR A 161 -3.32 -11.61 -3.61
C THR A 161 -4.51 -12.37 -4.23
N ALA A 162 -4.92 -12.01 -5.44
CA ALA A 162 -6.00 -12.68 -6.16
C ALA A 162 -5.69 -14.17 -6.43
N ARG A 163 -4.44 -14.47 -6.82
CA ARG A 163 -4.01 -15.87 -7.02
C ARG A 163 -4.01 -16.67 -5.72
N ALA A 164 -3.61 -16.07 -4.61
CA ALA A 164 -3.66 -16.74 -3.30
C ALA A 164 -5.09 -17.12 -2.90
N GLY A 165 -6.08 -16.28 -3.23
CA GLY A 165 -7.48 -16.59 -3.00
C GLY A 165 -8.09 -17.65 -3.93
N ALA A 166 -7.51 -17.81 -5.12
CA ALA A 166 -7.96 -18.83 -6.06
C ALA A 166 -7.37 -20.22 -5.79
N SER A 167 -6.36 -20.33 -4.92
CA SER A 167 -5.78 -21.63 -4.55
C SER A 167 -6.70 -22.36 -3.58
N PRO A 168 -7.03 -23.68 -3.82
CA PRO A 168 -7.82 -24.45 -2.88
C PRO A 168 -7.12 -24.48 -1.51
N SER A 169 -7.87 -24.22 -0.45
CA SER A 169 -7.37 -24.38 0.92
C SER A 169 -6.87 -25.82 1.09
N PRO A 170 -5.63 -26.07 1.59
CA PRO A 170 -5.22 -27.42 1.87
C PRO A 170 -6.23 -28.04 2.83
N ALA A 171 -6.82 -29.16 2.43
CA ALA A 171 -7.74 -29.93 3.26
C ALA A 171 -7.01 -30.27 4.57
N ILE A 172 -7.45 -29.71 5.68
CA ILE A 172 -6.95 -30.09 7.00
C ILE A 172 -7.40 -31.55 7.19
N PRO A 173 -6.47 -32.53 7.37
CA PRO A 173 -6.86 -33.88 7.69
C PRO A 173 -7.70 -33.83 8.95
N ARG A 174 -8.94 -34.39 8.89
CA ARG A 174 -9.76 -34.53 10.09
C ARG A 174 -9.01 -35.48 11.01
N ALA A 175 -8.59 -34.96 12.17
CA ALA A 175 -8.02 -35.80 13.22
C ALA A 175 -9.10 -36.81 13.64
N GLY A 176 -8.96 -38.06 13.25
CA GLY A 176 -9.87 -39.12 13.69
C GLY A 176 -10.28 -40.17 12.65
N GLU A 177 -9.54 -40.41 11.55
CA GLU A 177 -9.64 -41.66 10.77
C GLU A 177 -8.39 -42.50 10.90
#